data_9aa64b9d8faaa321d85be7818f42049d
#
_entry.id   9aa64b9d8faaa321d85be7818f42049d
#
_cell.length_a   1.000
_cell.length_b   1.000
_cell.length_c   1.000
_cell.angle_alpha   90.00
_cell.angle_beta   90.00
_cell.angle_gamma   90.00
#
_symmetry.space_group_name_H-M   'P 1'
#
loop_
_entity.id
_entity.type
_entity.pdbx_description
1 polymer ?
#
loop_
_entity_poly.entity_id
_entity_poly.type
_entity_poly.pdbx_seq_one_letter_code
_entity_poly.pdbx_strand_id
1 'polypeptide(L)'
;MSRMNGRERTRGCGCLTPWRVALALGLAVGLSVGAGGVRAADLLTLYRQALLQDPSYAAARASMMAGQEQMVQGRALLLPNVALDANALHNRLDVGEIDKNYGSRQWTVRLTQPLFRLQNWAAAKQGELRTSLSDLQWAEAQQEVALRLARAYFDVVAAQEAVDAAAELHRASSEQLAYAKKSFEVGTVTIVDVHEAQSRFDLADAQLIAAQNQFDVAQQALAAIVVDLPQRYARLSPDATLSGPEPARMEPWVEAAQQDNFLVQQAMVSREIAQREVQRRRAGHLPSVDLVAQHGKSRDLSRFPPLHTETAESSQIGVQVTVPLYAGGATQSQVREGAALLTRADREEEYARRQAVLSAREAFLGLTSGLARVRALEAALQSSLSNLASTRLGYEVGVRINVDVLNAMAQVADARTQLSRARYDTLLWQLRLKAAVGRLSEEDLAAVNALLVEE
;
A
#
# COMPACT_ATOMS: atom_id res chain seq x y z
N MET A 1 27.40 11.61 59.20
CA MET A 1 27.25 11.17 60.62
C MET A 1 25.93 10.43 60.64
N SER A 2 26.03 9.22 60.69
CA SER A 2 25.99 8.20 61.75
C SER A 2 24.63 7.53 61.76
N ARG A 3 24.59 6.31 61.25
CA ARG A 3 24.43 5.01 61.94
C ARG A 3 22.98 4.75 62.38
N MET A 4 22.39 3.72 61.96
CA MET A 4 22.55 2.25 62.09
C MET A 4 21.40 1.64 62.90
N ASN A 5 20.98 0.47 62.46
CA ASN A 5 20.39 -0.67 63.17
C ASN A 5 18.87 -0.64 63.39
N GLY A 6 18.14 -1.68 63.18
CA GLY A 6 18.39 -3.11 62.90
C GLY A 6 17.25 -3.96 63.44
N ARG A 7 17.12 -5.16 62.88
CA ARG A 7 16.48 -6.37 63.45
C ARG A 7 14.94 -6.51 63.39
N GLU A 8 14.52 -7.43 62.52
CA GLU A 8 14.30 -8.89 62.70
C GLU A 8 13.07 -9.27 63.57
N ARG A 9 12.17 -10.04 63.03
CA ARG A 9 11.80 -11.44 63.28
C ARG A 9 10.40 -11.76 62.76
N THR A 10 10.32 -12.62 61.77
CA THR A 10 10.07 -14.07 61.77
C THR A 10 8.69 -14.58 62.19
N ARG A 11 8.18 -15.45 61.40
CA ARG A 11 7.39 -16.69 61.53
C ARG A 11 6.12 -16.64 60.68
N GLY A 12 5.76 -17.57 59.85
CA GLY A 12 6.23 -18.96 59.63
C GLY A 12 5.04 -19.81 59.24
N CYS A 13 5.29 -20.87 58.56
CA CYS A 13 4.41 -22.03 58.27
C CYS A 13 3.49 -21.86 57.05
N GLY A 14 3.44 -22.78 56.15
CA GLY A 14 4.08 -24.09 55.99
C GLY A 14 3.41 -24.90 54.91
N CYS A 15 4.26 -25.76 54.29
CA CYS A 15 3.89 -27.01 53.68
C CYS A 15 3.04 -27.02 52.39
N LEU A 16 3.35 -27.64 51.27
CA LEU A 16 4.02 -28.94 51.01
C LEU A 16 4.49 -28.99 49.54
N THR A 17 5.70 -29.38 49.32
CA THR A 17 6.21 -30.10 48.16
C THR A 17 6.02 -31.63 48.42
N PRO A 18 6.30 -32.58 47.55
CA PRO A 18 7.00 -32.58 46.25
C PRO A 18 6.37 -33.50 45.20
N TRP A 19 6.81 -33.45 43.90
CA TRP A 19 7.10 -34.66 43.16
C TRP A 19 8.13 -34.38 42.04
N ARG A 20 9.34 -34.84 42.32
CA ARG A 20 10.38 -35.10 41.32
C ARG A 20 10.09 -36.48 40.74
N VAL A 21 9.96 -36.57 39.40
CA VAL A 21 10.33 -37.77 38.66
C VAL A 21 11.15 -37.30 37.46
N ALA A 22 12.43 -37.63 37.55
CA ALA A 22 13.36 -37.60 36.45
C ALA A 22 13.04 -38.75 35.49
N LEU A 23 12.91 -38.45 34.19
CA LEU A 23 13.08 -39.42 33.13
C LEU A 23 13.87 -38.76 32.00
N ALA A 24 15.17 -39.06 32.00
CA ALA A 24 16.05 -38.85 30.89
C ALA A 24 15.63 -39.81 29.76
N LEU A 25 15.12 -39.26 28.66
CA LEU A 25 15.10 -39.94 27.38
C LEU A 25 15.71 -38.98 26.35
N GLY A 26 16.94 -39.31 25.95
CA GLY A 26 17.61 -38.72 24.83
C GLY A 26 16.80 -38.95 23.56
N LEU A 27 16.36 -37.86 22.94
CA LEU A 27 15.95 -37.86 21.55
C LEU A 27 16.96 -36.97 20.81
N ALA A 28 17.88 -37.61 20.13
CA ALA A 28 18.68 -37.03 19.09
C ALA A 28 17.73 -36.55 17.98
N VAL A 29 17.30 -35.30 18.05
CA VAL A 29 16.67 -34.61 16.90
C VAL A 29 17.83 -34.30 15.95
N GLY A 30 18.00 -35.20 14.96
CA GLY A 30 18.83 -34.93 13.81
C GLY A 30 18.37 -33.63 13.17
N LEU A 31 19.21 -32.60 13.22
CA LEU A 31 19.12 -31.46 12.29
C LEU A 31 19.34 -32.03 10.89
N SER A 32 18.29 -32.48 10.23
CA SER A 32 18.25 -32.47 8.77
C SER A 32 18.19 -31.00 8.35
N VAL A 33 19.36 -30.39 8.24
CA VAL A 33 19.55 -29.23 7.37
C VAL A 33 19.21 -29.74 5.97
N GLY A 34 17.93 -29.68 5.62
CA GLY A 34 17.50 -29.83 4.25
C GLY A 34 18.26 -28.76 3.48
N ALA A 35 19.17 -29.20 2.63
CA ALA A 35 19.69 -28.39 1.56
C ALA A 35 18.46 -27.95 0.73
N GLY A 36 17.83 -26.85 1.14
CA GLY A 36 16.88 -26.14 0.33
C GLY A 36 17.66 -25.69 -0.88
N GLY A 37 17.50 -26.39 -2.00
CA GLY A 37 17.99 -25.92 -3.29
C GLY A 37 17.56 -24.45 -3.39
N VAL A 38 18.47 -23.61 -3.77
CA VAL A 38 18.23 -22.18 -4.04
C VAL A 38 17.21 -22.15 -5.18
N ARG A 39 15.92 -22.17 -4.83
CA ARG A 39 14.85 -21.95 -5.79
C ARG A 39 14.90 -20.50 -6.20
N ALA A 40 14.89 -20.24 -7.51
CA ALA A 40 14.64 -18.91 -7.99
C ALA A 40 13.33 -18.42 -7.39
N ALA A 41 13.31 -17.25 -6.78
CA ALA A 41 12.05 -16.76 -6.24
C ALA A 41 11.16 -16.30 -7.40
N ASP A 42 9.97 -16.85 -7.39
CA ASP A 42 8.92 -16.52 -8.32
C ASP A 42 8.12 -15.30 -7.83
N LEU A 43 7.38 -14.68 -8.74
CA LEU A 43 6.57 -13.49 -8.45
C LEU A 43 5.58 -13.73 -7.30
N LEU A 44 4.98 -14.92 -7.22
CA LEU A 44 3.96 -15.24 -6.22
C LEU A 44 4.57 -15.36 -4.81
N THR A 45 5.75 -15.97 -4.70
CA THR A 45 6.48 -16.07 -3.42
C THR A 45 6.86 -14.68 -2.92
N LEU A 46 7.37 -13.81 -3.79
CA LEU A 46 7.71 -12.43 -3.43
C LEU A 46 6.45 -11.60 -3.07
N TYR A 47 5.31 -11.86 -3.74
CA TYR A 47 4.06 -11.20 -3.37
C TYR A 47 3.63 -11.54 -1.95
N ARG A 48 3.69 -12.81 -1.57
CA ARG A 48 3.37 -13.22 -0.21
C ARG A 48 4.32 -12.64 0.83
N GLN A 49 5.60 -12.49 0.49
CA GLN A 49 6.57 -11.80 1.35
C GLN A 49 6.26 -10.30 1.43
N ALA A 50 5.94 -9.64 0.32
CA ALA A 50 5.56 -8.22 0.30
C ALA A 50 4.35 -7.91 1.20
N LEU A 51 3.32 -8.77 1.22
CA LEU A 51 2.18 -8.63 2.12
C LEU A 51 2.55 -8.66 3.62
N LEU A 52 3.70 -9.24 3.96
CA LEU A 52 4.19 -9.31 5.35
C LEU A 52 5.21 -8.22 5.67
N GLN A 53 5.98 -7.76 4.69
CA GLN A 53 7.16 -6.93 4.90
C GLN A 53 6.97 -5.48 4.41
N ASP A 54 6.07 -5.21 3.45
CA ASP A 54 5.88 -3.88 2.87
C ASP A 54 5.29 -2.89 3.89
N PRO A 55 6.00 -1.80 4.24
CA PRO A 55 5.53 -0.83 5.23
C PRO A 55 4.27 -0.07 4.77
N SER A 56 4.09 0.15 3.46
CA SER A 56 2.93 0.88 2.93
C SER A 56 1.66 0.04 3.06
N TYR A 57 1.76 -1.27 2.81
CA TYR A 57 0.66 -2.19 3.02
C TYR A 57 0.32 -2.36 4.51
N ALA A 58 1.33 -2.45 5.38
CA ALA A 58 1.12 -2.48 6.83
C ALA A 58 0.42 -1.20 7.33
N ALA A 59 0.80 -0.02 6.81
CA ALA A 59 0.15 1.25 7.11
C ALA A 59 -1.31 1.29 6.63
N ALA A 60 -1.60 0.78 5.43
CA ALA A 60 -2.97 0.69 4.91
C ALA A 60 -3.84 -0.25 5.76
N ARG A 61 -3.28 -1.39 6.21
CA ARG A 61 -3.96 -2.31 7.12
C ARG A 61 -4.26 -1.66 8.47
N ALA A 62 -3.30 -0.93 9.05
CA ALA A 62 -3.52 -0.19 10.30
C ALA A 62 -4.59 0.90 10.13
N SER A 63 -4.61 1.59 8.98
CA SER A 63 -5.64 2.59 8.65
C SER A 63 -7.03 1.96 8.53
N MET A 64 -7.14 0.77 7.94
CA MET A 64 -8.40 0.02 7.87
C MET A 64 -8.87 -0.37 9.27
N MET A 65 -7.99 -0.89 10.14
CA MET A 65 -8.34 -1.22 11.53
C MET A 65 -8.83 0.03 12.30
N ALA A 66 -8.15 1.16 12.14
CA ALA A 66 -8.60 2.43 12.72
C ALA A 66 -9.96 2.89 12.13
N GLY A 67 -10.19 2.65 10.85
CA GLY A 67 -11.45 2.94 10.17
C GLY A 67 -12.62 2.09 10.68
N GLN A 68 -12.37 0.85 11.08
CA GLN A 68 -13.40 -0.03 11.66
C GLN A 68 -13.93 0.51 12.99
N GLU A 69 -13.12 1.22 13.77
CA GLU A 69 -13.55 1.86 15.01
C GLU A 69 -14.53 3.03 14.78
N GLN A 70 -14.61 3.59 13.58
CA GLN A 70 -15.55 4.68 13.25
C GLN A 70 -17.01 4.26 13.39
N MET A 71 -17.33 3.00 13.12
CA MET A 71 -18.67 2.45 13.35
C MET A 71 -19.00 2.41 14.84
N VAL A 72 -18.07 1.94 15.68
CA VAL A 72 -18.23 1.88 17.14
C VAL A 72 -18.39 3.29 17.72
N GLN A 73 -17.54 4.23 17.31
CA GLN A 73 -17.60 5.64 17.72
C GLN A 73 -18.91 6.29 17.27
N GLY A 74 -19.37 6.01 16.05
CA GLY A 74 -20.66 6.49 15.56
C GLY A 74 -21.83 5.97 16.37
N ARG A 75 -21.86 4.67 16.68
CA ARG A 75 -22.91 4.04 17.51
C ARG A 75 -22.88 4.53 18.95
N ALA A 76 -21.69 4.82 19.49
CA ALA A 76 -21.54 5.34 20.85
C ALA A 76 -22.30 6.66 21.07
N LEU A 77 -22.50 7.47 20.02
CA LEU A 77 -23.30 8.69 20.09
C LEU A 77 -24.81 8.44 20.38
N LEU A 78 -25.27 7.22 20.21
CA LEU A 78 -26.66 6.80 20.48
C LEU A 78 -26.80 6.10 21.82
N LEU A 79 -25.70 5.79 22.50
CA LEU A 79 -25.67 5.05 23.76
C LEU A 79 -25.57 6.01 24.96
N PRO A 80 -25.87 5.53 26.20
CA PRO A 80 -25.69 6.33 27.39
C PRO A 80 -24.22 6.66 27.61
N ASN A 81 -23.97 7.93 27.98
CA ASN A 81 -22.70 8.39 28.44
C ASN A 81 -22.77 8.58 29.96
N VAL A 82 -21.81 7.99 30.69
CA VAL A 82 -21.67 8.15 32.14
C VAL A 82 -20.34 8.85 32.42
N ALA A 83 -20.42 9.95 33.15
CA ALA A 83 -19.26 10.73 33.59
C ALA A 83 -19.23 10.92 35.09
N LEU A 84 -18.05 10.91 35.68
CA LEU A 84 -17.81 11.33 37.07
C LEU A 84 -17.04 12.64 37.05
N ASP A 85 -17.65 13.69 37.55
CA ASP A 85 -17.02 14.99 37.78
C ASP A 85 -16.69 15.13 39.26
N ALA A 86 -15.45 15.44 39.61
CA ALA A 86 -15.02 15.69 40.99
C ALA A 86 -14.15 16.95 41.03
N ASN A 87 -14.46 17.84 41.95
CA ASN A 87 -13.65 19.04 42.17
C ASN A 87 -13.41 19.30 43.67
N ALA A 88 -12.31 19.96 43.96
CA ALA A 88 -11.97 20.48 45.27
C ALA A 88 -11.36 21.87 45.09
N LEU A 89 -12.00 22.87 45.68
CA LEU A 89 -11.63 24.26 45.53
C LEU A 89 -11.36 24.89 46.89
N HIS A 90 -10.40 25.81 46.95
CA HIS A 90 -10.18 26.70 48.06
C HIS A 90 -10.72 28.07 47.67
N ASN A 91 -11.71 28.54 48.40
CA ASN A 91 -12.46 29.76 48.11
C ASN A 91 -12.18 30.80 49.18
N ARG A 92 -12.11 32.06 48.80
CA ARG A 92 -12.14 33.21 49.69
C ARG A 92 -13.40 34.02 49.37
N LEU A 93 -14.21 34.27 50.39
CA LEU A 93 -15.37 35.12 50.33
C LEU A 93 -15.08 36.39 51.12
N ASP A 94 -15.08 37.54 50.46
CA ASP A 94 -14.93 38.86 51.06
C ASP A 94 -16.13 39.69 50.60
N VAL A 95 -17.10 39.83 51.49
CA VAL A 95 -18.35 40.55 51.19
C VAL A 95 -18.78 41.35 52.44
N GLY A 96 -18.63 42.67 52.43
CA GLY A 96 -18.96 43.55 53.52
C GLY A 96 -18.11 43.24 54.75
N GLU A 97 -18.73 42.83 55.87
CA GLU A 97 -17.99 42.45 57.09
C GLU A 97 -17.56 40.98 57.17
N ILE A 98 -17.80 40.22 56.08
CA ILE A 98 -17.51 38.78 56.04
C ILE A 98 -16.23 38.53 55.22
N ASP A 99 -15.12 38.24 55.86
CA ASP A 99 -13.92 37.66 55.24
C ASP A 99 -13.76 36.20 55.69
N LYS A 100 -14.01 35.24 54.79
CA LYS A 100 -13.99 33.82 55.10
C LYS A 100 -13.28 32.99 54.04
N ASN A 101 -12.27 32.24 54.48
CA ASN A 101 -11.64 31.21 53.67
C ASN A 101 -12.29 29.85 53.95
N TYR A 102 -12.69 29.13 52.88
CA TYR A 102 -13.30 27.80 53.01
C TYR A 102 -12.96 26.89 51.86
N GLY A 103 -12.97 25.59 52.11
CA GLY A 103 -12.81 24.56 51.07
C GLY A 103 -14.14 24.04 50.62
N SER A 104 -14.39 24.00 49.34
CA SER A 104 -15.52 23.28 48.72
C SER A 104 -15.06 22.00 48.03
N ARG A 105 -15.86 20.96 48.12
CA ARG A 105 -15.62 19.68 47.48
C ARG A 105 -16.94 19.17 46.90
N GLN A 106 -16.87 18.65 45.69
CA GLN A 106 -18.03 18.08 45.00
C GLN A 106 -17.63 16.88 44.17
N TRP A 107 -18.48 15.87 44.17
CA TRP A 107 -18.45 14.85 43.12
C TRP A 107 -19.88 14.62 42.61
N THR A 108 -19.97 14.33 41.32
CA THR A 108 -21.26 14.09 40.64
C THR A 108 -21.06 13.02 39.61
N VAL A 109 -21.84 11.96 39.67
CA VAL A 109 -22.00 10.99 38.57
C VAL A 109 -23.17 11.46 37.72
N ARG A 110 -22.92 11.63 36.46
CA ARG A 110 -23.94 12.05 35.48
C ARG A 110 -24.08 11.00 34.39
N LEU A 111 -25.32 10.59 34.13
CA LEU A 111 -25.71 9.77 32.98
C LEU A 111 -26.49 10.66 32.00
N THR A 112 -26.11 10.64 30.74
CA THR A 112 -26.85 11.29 29.65
C THR A 112 -27.11 10.28 28.57
N GLN A 113 -28.38 10.01 28.28
CA GLN A 113 -28.84 9.12 27.20
C GLN A 113 -29.61 9.95 26.17
N PRO A 114 -29.08 10.11 24.94
CA PRO A 114 -29.83 10.71 23.86
C PRO A 114 -31.06 9.85 23.53
N LEU A 115 -32.24 10.41 23.61
CA LEU A 115 -33.51 9.77 23.23
C LEU A 115 -33.90 10.16 21.80
N PHE A 116 -33.74 11.46 21.47
CA PHE A 116 -34.00 11.99 20.14
C PHE A 116 -32.95 13.06 19.78
N ARG A 117 -31.97 12.68 19.00
CA ARG A 117 -30.95 13.56 18.43
C ARG A 117 -30.65 13.14 17.01
N LEU A 118 -31.34 13.73 16.02
CA LEU A 118 -31.13 13.39 14.61
C LEU A 118 -29.71 13.61 14.11
N GLN A 119 -28.97 14.54 14.72
CA GLN A 119 -27.52 14.73 14.46
C GLN A 119 -26.73 13.45 14.77
N ASN A 120 -27.03 12.78 15.88
CA ASN A 120 -26.34 11.57 16.30
C ASN A 120 -26.67 10.39 15.37
N TRP A 121 -27.93 10.28 14.91
CA TRP A 121 -28.33 9.28 13.93
C TRP A 121 -27.59 9.46 12.60
N ALA A 122 -27.48 10.70 12.10
CA ALA A 122 -26.73 11.00 10.90
C ALA A 122 -25.23 10.70 11.09
N ALA A 123 -24.66 11.04 12.25
CA ALA A 123 -23.26 10.75 12.59
C ALA A 123 -22.98 9.25 12.73
N ALA A 124 -23.92 8.47 13.30
CA ALA A 124 -23.79 7.01 13.38
C ALA A 124 -23.77 6.38 11.98
N LYS A 125 -24.64 6.85 11.07
CA LYS A 125 -24.60 6.42 9.66
C LYS A 125 -23.33 6.82 8.93
N GLN A 126 -22.78 8.01 9.23
CA GLN A 126 -21.46 8.38 8.71
C GLN A 126 -20.35 7.45 9.22
N GLY A 127 -20.42 7.00 10.47
CA GLY A 127 -19.49 6.03 11.03
C GLY A 127 -19.49 4.71 10.26
N GLU A 128 -20.66 4.17 9.94
CA GLU A 128 -20.80 2.96 9.12
C GLU A 128 -20.20 3.15 7.71
N LEU A 129 -20.48 4.29 7.06
CA LEU A 129 -19.95 4.59 5.73
C LEU A 129 -18.43 4.81 5.74
N ARG A 130 -17.88 5.43 6.79
CA ARG A 130 -16.41 5.59 6.92
C ARG A 130 -15.72 4.26 7.11
N THR A 131 -16.33 3.32 7.81
CA THR A 131 -15.82 1.95 7.89
C THR A 131 -15.79 1.31 6.49
N SER A 132 -16.88 1.38 5.72
CA SER A 132 -16.90 0.86 4.35
C SER A 132 -15.86 1.56 3.45
N LEU A 133 -15.63 2.86 3.64
CA LEU A 133 -14.60 3.59 2.90
C LEU A 133 -13.20 3.06 3.22
N SER A 134 -12.91 2.79 4.50
CA SER A 134 -11.60 2.24 4.90
C SER A 134 -11.36 0.81 4.38
N ASP A 135 -12.42 0.00 4.28
CA ASP A 135 -12.34 -1.34 3.68
C ASP A 135 -12.03 -1.27 2.18
N LEU A 136 -12.64 -0.33 1.45
CA LEU A 136 -12.37 -0.09 0.03
C LEU A 136 -10.94 0.44 -0.20
N GLN A 137 -10.45 1.32 0.66
CA GLN A 137 -9.07 1.83 0.61
C GLN A 137 -8.04 0.71 0.85
N TRP A 138 -8.35 -0.20 1.75
CA TRP A 138 -7.49 -1.37 1.99
C TRP A 138 -7.50 -2.32 0.79
N ALA A 139 -8.67 -2.58 0.17
CA ALA A 139 -8.75 -3.40 -1.03
C ALA A 139 -7.97 -2.79 -2.21
N GLU A 140 -8.00 -1.45 -2.37
CA GLU A 140 -7.16 -0.75 -3.34
C GLU A 140 -5.66 -0.93 -3.03
N ALA A 141 -5.27 -0.76 -1.77
CA ALA A 141 -3.87 -0.93 -1.35
C ALA A 141 -3.33 -2.35 -1.62
N GLN A 142 -4.17 -3.39 -1.52
CA GLN A 142 -3.80 -4.75 -1.91
C GLN A 142 -3.47 -4.85 -3.40
N GLN A 143 -4.28 -4.26 -4.27
CA GLN A 143 -4.00 -4.23 -5.71
C GLN A 143 -2.77 -3.38 -6.04
N GLU A 144 -2.59 -2.26 -5.34
CA GLU A 144 -1.42 -1.41 -5.53
C GLU A 144 -0.11 -2.13 -5.21
N VAL A 145 -0.05 -2.87 -4.09
CA VAL A 145 1.12 -3.69 -3.74
C VAL A 145 1.39 -4.74 -4.81
N ALA A 146 0.34 -5.42 -5.30
CA ALA A 146 0.49 -6.43 -6.35
C ALA A 146 1.08 -5.85 -7.65
N LEU A 147 0.57 -4.68 -8.10
CA LEU A 147 1.07 -4.01 -9.31
C LEU A 147 2.48 -3.44 -9.11
N ARG A 148 2.75 -2.83 -7.97
CA ARG A 148 4.06 -2.26 -7.65
C ARG A 148 5.13 -3.33 -7.58
N LEU A 149 4.83 -4.46 -6.93
CA LEU A 149 5.72 -5.60 -6.88
C LEU A 149 5.94 -6.21 -8.27
N ALA A 150 4.86 -6.48 -9.02
CA ALA A 150 4.96 -7.05 -10.36
C ALA A 150 5.82 -6.17 -11.27
N ARG A 151 5.64 -4.85 -11.21
CA ARG A 151 6.48 -3.91 -11.96
C ARG A 151 7.94 -3.98 -11.54
N ALA A 152 8.23 -3.90 -10.24
CA ALA A 152 9.62 -3.96 -9.75
C ALA A 152 10.28 -5.28 -10.11
N TYR A 153 9.56 -6.40 -10.01
CA TYR A 153 10.03 -7.72 -10.41
C TYR A 153 10.38 -7.79 -11.90
N PHE A 154 9.47 -7.35 -12.77
CA PHE A 154 9.68 -7.34 -14.21
C PHE A 154 10.80 -6.38 -14.64
N ASP A 155 10.94 -5.24 -13.97
CA ASP A 155 12.05 -4.30 -14.20
C ASP A 155 13.40 -4.97 -13.86
N VAL A 156 13.49 -5.76 -12.77
CA VAL A 156 14.69 -6.52 -12.41
C VAL A 156 15.01 -7.59 -13.45
N VAL A 157 14.02 -8.39 -13.86
CA VAL A 157 14.24 -9.49 -14.82
C VAL A 157 14.60 -8.94 -16.20
N ALA A 158 13.93 -7.87 -16.66
CA ALA A 158 14.26 -7.21 -17.92
C ALA A 158 15.67 -6.60 -17.90
N ALA A 159 16.09 -6.02 -16.77
CA ALA A 159 17.44 -5.48 -16.60
C ALA A 159 18.49 -6.60 -16.57
N GLN A 160 18.20 -7.75 -15.95
CA GLN A 160 19.07 -8.91 -15.97
C GLN A 160 19.27 -9.43 -17.40
N GLU A 161 18.19 -9.57 -18.17
CA GLU A 161 18.29 -9.98 -19.58
C GLU A 161 19.05 -8.96 -20.45
N ALA A 162 18.95 -7.66 -20.11
CA ALA A 162 19.75 -6.63 -20.77
C ALA A 162 21.25 -6.75 -20.44
N VAL A 163 21.60 -7.10 -19.18
CA VAL A 163 22.99 -7.41 -18.78
C VAL A 163 23.51 -8.60 -19.58
N ASP A 164 22.72 -9.67 -19.70
CA ASP A 164 23.14 -10.89 -20.43
C ASP A 164 23.38 -10.58 -21.90
N ALA A 165 22.48 -9.80 -22.55
CA ALA A 165 22.63 -9.36 -23.94
C ALA A 165 23.87 -8.45 -24.13
N ALA A 166 24.11 -7.52 -23.21
CA ALA A 166 25.28 -6.65 -23.26
C ALA A 166 26.60 -7.41 -23.03
N ALA A 167 26.60 -8.40 -22.11
CA ALA A 167 27.75 -9.25 -21.86
C ALA A 167 28.09 -10.14 -23.09
N GLU A 168 27.07 -10.67 -23.76
CA GLU A 168 27.24 -11.42 -25.01
C GLU A 168 27.85 -10.52 -26.11
N LEU A 169 27.33 -9.30 -26.28
CA LEU A 169 27.85 -8.32 -27.24
C LEU A 169 29.29 -7.94 -26.92
N HIS A 170 29.61 -7.66 -25.66
CA HIS A 170 30.95 -7.31 -25.20
C HIS A 170 31.96 -8.44 -25.51
N ARG A 171 31.60 -9.70 -25.19
CA ARG A 171 32.43 -10.87 -25.50
C ARG A 171 32.67 -11.02 -27.00
N ALA A 172 31.58 -10.95 -27.80
CA ALA A 172 31.68 -11.06 -29.25
C ALA A 172 32.53 -9.93 -29.87
N SER A 173 32.40 -8.69 -29.35
CA SER A 173 33.21 -7.55 -29.78
C SER A 173 34.69 -7.72 -29.40
N SER A 174 35.00 -8.31 -28.24
CA SER A 174 36.36 -8.64 -27.79
C SER A 174 37.03 -9.68 -28.71
N GLU A 175 36.27 -10.76 -29.05
CA GLU A 175 36.74 -11.78 -29.98
C GLU A 175 37.04 -11.20 -31.37
N GLN A 176 36.16 -10.32 -31.85
CA GLN A 176 36.30 -9.68 -33.14
C GLN A 176 37.49 -8.70 -33.18
N LEU A 177 37.75 -7.97 -32.09
CA LEU A 177 38.90 -7.11 -31.93
C LEU A 177 40.22 -7.93 -31.96
N ALA A 178 40.24 -9.06 -31.22
CA ALA A 178 41.40 -9.95 -31.20
C ALA A 178 41.67 -10.53 -32.61
N TYR A 179 40.61 -10.88 -33.34
CA TYR A 179 40.72 -11.34 -34.74
C TYR A 179 41.25 -10.22 -35.65
N ALA A 180 40.72 -9.00 -35.57
CA ALA A 180 41.20 -7.85 -36.36
C ALA A 180 42.67 -7.53 -36.11
N LYS A 181 43.13 -7.56 -34.84
CA LYS A 181 44.56 -7.36 -34.49
C LYS A 181 45.46 -8.42 -35.15
N LYS A 182 45.10 -9.71 -35.03
CA LYS A 182 45.87 -10.79 -35.68
C LYS A 182 45.85 -10.70 -37.21
N SER A 183 44.75 -10.36 -37.82
CA SER A 183 44.64 -10.20 -39.28
C SER A 183 45.45 -9.01 -39.76
N PHE A 184 45.58 -7.94 -39.00
CA PHE A 184 46.45 -6.81 -39.29
C PHE A 184 47.92 -7.21 -39.21
N GLU A 185 48.34 -7.98 -38.18
CA GLU A 185 49.70 -8.48 -38.03
C GLU A 185 50.16 -9.31 -39.25
N VAL A 186 49.26 -10.08 -39.86
CA VAL A 186 49.56 -10.85 -41.08
C VAL A 186 49.23 -10.10 -42.37
N GLY A 187 48.82 -8.82 -42.31
CA GLY A 187 48.64 -7.93 -43.44
C GLY A 187 47.36 -8.16 -44.26
N THR A 188 46.33 -8.84 -43.70
CA THR A 188 45.08 -9.15 -44.40
C THR A 188 43.99 -8.11 -44.23
N VAL A 189 44.10 -7.22 -43.22
CA VAL A 189 43.18 -6.10 -42.96
C VAL A 189 43.96 -4.80 -42.68
N THR A 190 43.26 -3.66 -42.71
CA THR A 190 43.84 -2.35 -42.48
C THR A 190 43.90 -1.98 -41.02
N ILE A 191 44.74 -0.98 -40.65
CA ILE A 191 44.74 -0.41 -39.27
C ILE A 191 43.42 0.24 -38.90
N VAL A 192 42.66 0.71 -39.89
CA VAL A 192 41.31 1.28 -39.72
C VAL A 192 40.35 0.23 -39.19
N ASP A 193 40.41 -1.01 -39.71
CA ASP A 193 39.58 -2.12 -39.20
C ASP A 193 39.85 -2.43 -37.74
N VAL A 194 41.14 -2.33 -37.30
CA VAL A 194 41.52 -2.51 -35.90
C VAL A 194 40.97 -1.38 -35.01
N HIS A 195 41.09 -0.13 -35.46
CA HIS A 195 40.55 1.01 -34.69
C HIS A 195 39.02 0.97 -34.58
N GLU A 196 38.35 0.53 -35.64
CA GLU A 196 36.88 0.38 -35.62
C GLU A 196 36.45 -0.76 -34.69
N ALA A 197 37.08 -1.91 -34.73
CA ALA A 197 36.84 -3.00 -33.80
C ALA A 197 37.11 -2.58 -32.35
N GLN A 198 38.19 -1.79 -32.10
CA GLN A 198 38.45 -1.23 -30.78
C GLN A 198 37.34 -0.29 -30.33
N SER A 199 36.90 0.64 -31.19
CA SER A 199 35.82 1.56 -30.87
C SER A 199 34.49 0.81 -30.52
N ARG A 200 34.18 -0.26 -31.24
CA ARG A 200 32.99 -1.09 -30.96
C ARG A 200 33.10 -1.85 -29.66
N PHE A 201 34.32 -2.37 -29.35
CA PHE A 201 34.59 -3.01 -28.07
C PHE A 201 34.39 -2.01 -26.90
N ASP A 202 34.97 -0.81 -27.00
CA ASP A 202 34.88 0.22 -25.96
C ASP A 202 33.41 0.67 -25.75
N LEU A 203 32.63 0.77 -26.84
CA LEU A 203 31.18 1.04 -26.76
C LEU A 203 30.39 -0.11 -26.08
N ALA A 204 30.74 -1.37 -26.42
CA ALA A 204 30.11 -2.52 -25.80
C ALA A 204 30.44 -2.65 -24.30
N ASP A 205 31.65 -2.28 -23.90
CA ASP A 205 32.06 -2.21 -22.50
C ASP A 205 31.24 -1.16 -21.73
N ALA A 206 31.12 0.05 -22.30
CA ALA A 206 30.28 1.10 -21.73
C ALA A 206 28.80 0.69 -21.61
N GLN A 207 28.27 -0.05 -22.59
CA GLN A 207 26.90 -0.58 -22.55
C GLN A 207 26.72 -1.63 -21.45
N LEU A 208 27.71 -2.51 -21.25
CA LEU A 208 27.68 -3.51 -20.19
C LEU A 208 27.68 -2.86 -18.81
N ILE A 209 28.54 -1.87 -18.59
CA ILE A 209 28.58 -1.10 -17.33
C ILE A 209 27.22 -0.41 -17.07
N ALA A 210 26.63 0.20 -18.09
CA ALA A 210 25.33 0.85 -17.98
C ALA A 210 24.20 -0.15 -17.66
N ALA A 211 24.21 -1.33 -18.29
CA ALA A 211 23.22 -2.38 -18.03
C ALA A 211 23.36 -2.95 -16.60
N GLN A 212 24.60 -3.16 -16.11
CA GLN A 212 24.84 -3.60 -14.74
C GLN A 212 24.33 -2.59 -13.72
N ASN A 213 24.62 -1.31 -13.91
CA ASN A 213 24.08 -0.26 -13.04
C ASN A 213 22.54 -0.23 -13.05
N GLN A 214 21.90 -0.39 -14.21
CA GLN A 214 20.44 -0.43 -14.31
C GLN A 214 19.85 -1.64 -13.57
N PHE A 215 20.52 -2.79 -13.63
CA PHE A 215 20.14 -3.98 -12.87
C PHE A 215 20.25 -3.75 -11.36
N ASP A 216 21.34 -3.16 -10.89
CA ASP A 216 21.54 -2.84 -9.48
C ASP A 216 20.45 -1.87 -8.98
N VAL A 217 20.14 -0.84 -9.77
CA VAL A 217 19.06 0.11 -9.43
C VAL A 217 17.69 -0.59 -9.36
N ALA A 218 17.39 -1.48 -10.30
CA ALA A 218 16.16 -2.24 -10.29
C ALA A 218 16.05 -3.18 -9.07
N GLN A 219 17.17 -3.83 -8.69
CA GLN A 219 17.22 -4.63 -7.46
C GLN A 219 16.95 -3.79 -6.21
N GLN A 220 17.53 -2.58 -6.11
CA GLN A 220 17.26 -1.69 -4.97
C GLN A 220 15.81 -1.22 -4.94
N ALA A 221 15.17 -1.02 -6.10
CA ALA A 221 13.75 -0.71 -6.16
C ALA A 221 12.87 -1.87 -5.66
N LEU A 222 13.24 -3.12 -5.98
CA LEU A 222 12.56 -4.31 -5.46
C LEU A 222 12.83 -4.50 -3.96
N ALA A 223 14.06 -4.21 -3.49
CA ALA A 223 14.44 -4.27 -2.08
C ALA A 223 13.64 -3.30 -1.19
N ALA A 224 13.12 -2.22 -1.77
CA ALA A 224 12.23 -1.30 -1.05
C ALA A 224 10.85 -1.92 -0.74
N ILE A 225 10.47 -3.01 -1.43
CA ILE A 225 9.19 -3.70 -1.26
C ILE A 225 9.37 -5.01 -0.48
N VAL A 226 10.45 -5.76 -0.78
CA VAL A 226 10.76 -7.07 -0.17
C VAL A 226 12.18 -7.03 0.37
N VAL A 227 12.34 -7.25 1.67
CA VAL A 227 13.65 -7.12 2.35
C VAL A 227 14.64 -8.19 1.88
N ASP A 228 14.17 -9.42 1.72
CA ASP A 228 15.00 -10.56 1.35
C ASP A 228 14.97 -10.78 -0.17
N LEU A 229 15.95 -10.22 -0.87
CA LEU A 229 16.08 -10.42 -2.31
C LEU A 229 16.57 -11.83 -2.65
N PRO A 230 15.98 -12.49 -3.65
CA PRO A 230 16.44 -13.79 -4.13
C PRO A 230 17.79 -13.64 -4.87
N GLN A 231 18.57 -14.70 -4.87
CA GLN A 231 19.83 -14.75 -5.65
C GLN A 231 19.58 -14.94 -7.15
N ARG A 232 18.44 -15.52 -7.51
CA ARG A 232 18.01 -15.76 -8.90
C ARG A 232 16.54 -15.40 -9.05
N TYR A 233 16.19 -14.90 -10.23
CA TYR A 233 14.83 -14.54 -10.59
C TYR A 233 14.33 -15.47 -11.70
N ALA A 234 13.10 -15.97 -11.58
CA ALA A 234 12.45 -16.73 -12.64
C ALA A 234 12.16 -15.81 -13.83
N ARG A 235 12.47 -16.28 -15.03
CA ARG A 235 12.32 -15.55 -16.28
C ARG A 235 11.12 -16.01 -17.07
N LEU A 236 10.65 -15.19 -18.00
CA LEU A 236 9.59 -15.60 -18.91
C LEU A 236 10.10 -16.71 -19.83
N SER A 237 9.34 -17.83 -19.89
CA SER A 237 9.67 -18.91 -20.84
C SER A 237 9.78 -18.37 -22.27
N PRO A 238 10.78 -18.81 -23.05
CA PRO A 238 10.87 -18.45 -24.47
C PRO A 238 9.59 -18.77 -25.26
N ASP A 239 8.92 -19.87 -24.91
CA ASP A 239 7.71 -20.38 -25.53
C ASP A 239 6.43 -19.85 -24.89
N ALA A 240 6.52 -18.92 -23.92
CA ALA A 240 5.36 -18.38 -23.26
C ALA A 240 4.44 -17.62 -24.22
N THR A 241 3.20 -18.08 -24.32
CA THR A 241 2.18 -17.41 -25.12
C THR A 241 1.44 -16.39 -24.27
N LEU A 242 1.55 -15.10 -24.62
CA LEU A 242 0.83 -14.04 -23.96
C LEU A 242 -0.63 -14.00 -24.44
N SER A 243 -1.57 -14.04 -23.48
CA SER A 243 -3.00 -14.02 -23.77
C SER A 243 -3.52 -12.60 -23.96
N GLY A 244 -4.49 -12.45 -24.84
CA GLY A 244 -5.22 -11.19 -25.04
C GLY A 244 -6.26 -10.94 -23.94
N PRO A 245 -6.90 -9.76 -23.97
CA PRO A 245 -7.98 -9.47 -23.03
C PRO A 245 -9.22 -10.33 -23.31
N GLU A 246 -9.81 -10.93 -22.28
CA GLU A 246 -11.08 -11.66 -22.37
C GLU A 246 -12.14 -10.99 -21.49
N PRO A 247 -13.15 -10.36 -22.09
CA PRO A 247 -13.51 -10.32 -23.51
C PRO A 247 -12.58 -9.43 -24.36
N ALA A 248 -12.43 -9.78 -25.65
CA ALA A 248 -11.56 -9.06 -26.60
C ALA A 248 -12.11 -7.69 -27.06
N ARG A 249 -13.19 -7.20 -26.44
CA ARG A 249 -13.85 -5.92 -26.69
C ARG A 249 -13.60 -4.97 -25.53
N MET A 250 -13.43 -3.68 -25.83
CA MET A 250 -13.13 -2.65 -24.83
C MET A 250 -14.32 -2.30 -23.94
N GLU A 251 -15.55 -2.28 -24.52
CA GLU A 251 -16.73 -1.76 -23.84
C GLU A 251 -17.03 -2.45 -22.51
N PRO A 252 -16.99 -3.79 -22.39
CA PRO A 252 -17.25 -4.46 -21.11
C PRO A 252 -16.25 -4.08 -20.02
N TRP A 253 -14.98 -3.81 -20.39
CA TRP A 253 -13.96 -3.36 -19.45
C TRP A 253 -14.24 -1.93 -18.95
N VAL A 254 -14.67 -1.05 -19.86
CA VAL A 254 -15.05 0.33 -19.51
C VAL A 254 -16.28 0.35 -18.59
N GLU A 255 -17.29 -0.47 -18.89
CA GLU A 255 -18.49 -0.60 -18.05
C GLU A 255 -18.14 -1.12 -16.64
N ALA A 256 -17.33 -2.18 -16.55
CA ALA A 256 -16.87 -2.72 -15.29
C ALA A 256 -16.06 -1.69 -14.50
N ALA A 257 -15.16 -0.93 -15.16
CA ALA A 257 -14.38 0.11 -14.49
C ALA A 257 -15.25 1.23 -13.90
N GLN A 258 -16.37 1.58 -14.53
CA GLN A 258 -17.29 2.59 -14.00
C GLN A 258 -18.04 2.14 -12.73
N GLN A 259 -18.15 0.84 -12.50
CA GLN A 259 -18.91 0.26 -11.39
C GLN A 259 -18.02 -0.34 -10.32
N ASP A 260 -17.03 -1.14 -10.71
CA ASP A 260 -16.26 -2.01 -9.82
C ASP A 260 -14.89 -1.41 -9.42
N ASN A 261 -14.43 -0.34 -10.09
CA ASN A 261 -13.15 0.30 -9.73
C ASN A 261 -13.20 0.86 -8.32
N PHE A 262 -12.20 0.55 -7.49
CA PHE A 262 -12.17 0.95 -6.09
C PHE A 262 -12.18 2.47 -5.87
N LEU A 263 -11.52 3.25 -6.72
CA LEU A 263 -11.55 4.73 -6.63
C LEU A 263 -12.95 5.28 -6.89
N VAL A 264 -13.71 4.67 -7.81
CA VAL A 264 -15.10 5.04 -8.06
C VAL A 264 -15.97 4.69 -6.85
N GLN A 265 -15.84 3.49 -6.31
CA GLN A 265 -16.61 3.06 -5.13
C GLN A 265 -16.29 3.93 -3.90
N GLN A 266 -15.03 4.29 -3.67
CA GLN A 266 -14.64 5.21 -2.62
C GLN A 266 -15.25 6.61 -2.80
N ALA A 267 -15.27 7.13 -4.03
CA ALA A 267 -15.90 8.42 -4.32
C ALA A 267 -17.41 8.38 -4.11
N MET A 268 -18.10 7.28 -4.48
CA MET A 268 -19.54 7.07 -4.21
C MET A 268 -19.82 7.06 -2.70
N VAL A 269 -19.04 6.33 -1.91
CA VAL A 269 -19.21 6.29 -0.45
C VAL A 269 -18.90 7.66 0.16
N SER A 270 -17.86 8.36 -0.32
CA SER A 270 -17.51 9.70 0.14
C SER A 270 -18.62 10.73 -0.14
N ARG A 271 -19.27 10.62 -1.29
CA ARG A 271 -20.46 11.42 -1.63
C ARG A 271 -21.61 11.13 -0.66
N GLU A 272 -21.87 9.86 -0.34
CA GLU A 272 -22.91 9.50 0.63
C GLU A 272 -22.58 10.04 2.03
N ILE A 273 -21.32 9.99 2.47
CA ILE A 273 -20.87 10.62 3.72
C ILE A 273 -21.18 12.13 3.71
N ALA A 274 -20.90 12.82 2.60
CA ALA A 274 -21.20 14.25 2.45
C ALA A 274 -22.72 14.51 2.48
N GLN A 275 -23.52 13.63 1.89
CA GLN A 275 -24.99 13.71 1.96
C GLN A 275 -25.52 13.56 3.40
N ARG A 276 -24.97 12.61 4.17
CA ARG A 276 -25.29 12.45 5.60
C ARG A 276 -24.81 13.66 6.42
N GLU A 277 -23.71 14.28 6.03
CA GLU A 277 -23.25 15.52 6.67
C GLU A 277 -24.24 16.67 6.50
N VAL A 278 -24.82 16.84 5.31
CA VAL A 278 -25.89 17.83 5.09
C VAL A 278 -27.10 17.52 6.01
N GLN A 279 -27.47 16.25 6.13
CA GLN A 279 -28.57 15.84 7.03
C GLN A 279 -28.23 16.15 8.49
N ARG A 280 -27.01 15.85 8.92
CA ARG A 280 -26.51 16.13 10.27
C ARG A 280 -26.55 17.62 10.59
N ARG A 281 -26.11 18.48 9.66
CA ARG A 281 -26.13 19.94 9.83
C ARG A 281 -27.56 20.51 9.82
N ARG A 282 -28.44 19.99 8.96
CA ARG A 282 -29.87 20.36 8.98
C ARG A 282 -30.54 19.99 10.29
N ALA A 283 -30.17 18.87 10.87
CA ALA A 283 -30.70 18.42 12.17
C ALA A 283 -30.32 19.39 13.32
N GLY A 284 -29.37 20.30 13.12
CA GLY A 284 -29.06 21.39 14.06
C GLY A 284 -30.19 22.42 14.26
N HIS A 285 -31.21 22.43 13.38
CA HIS A 285 -32.40 23.21 13.56
C HIS A 285 -33.50 22.49 14.36
N LEU A 286 -33.36 21.19 14.61
CA LEU A 286 -34.36 20.35 15.23
C LEU A 286 -34.15 20.25 16.74
N PRO A 287 -35.23 20.02 17.52
CA PRO A 287 -35.09 19.78 18.93
C PRO A 287 -34.29 18.53 19.25
N SER A 288 -33.60 18.54 20.39
CA SER A 288 -32.97 17.36 20.98
C SER A 288 -33.66 17.00 22.30
N VAL A 289 -33.77 15.70 22.58
CA VAL A 289 -34.34 15.16 23.78
C VAL A 289 -33.37 14.16 24.40
N ASP A 290 -32.98 14.43 25.67
CA ASP A 290 -32.07 13.59 26.41
C ASP A 290 -32.70 13.16 27.73
N LEU A 291 -32.50 11.92 28.14
CA LEU A 291 -32.68 11.46 29.49
C LEU A 291 -31.42 11.81 30.28
N VAL A 292 -31.55 12.55 31.36
CA VAL A 292 -30.47 12.95 32.24
C VAL A 292 -30.73 12.42 33.63
N ALA A 293 -29.78 11.69 34.19
CA ALA A 293 -29.77 11.30 35.59
C ALA A 293 -28.47 11.76 36.25
N GLN A 294 -28.51 12.33 37.41
CA GLN A 294 -27.32 12.69 38.15
C GLN A 294 -27.49 12.40 39.63
N HIS A 295 -26.40 11.97 40.25
CA HIS A 295 -26.28 11.76 41.67
C HIS A 295 -24.94 12.30 42.15
N GLY A 296 -24.96 13.07 43.26
CA GLY A 296 -23.73 13.68 43.74
C GLY A 296 -23.81 14.17 45.15
N LYS A 297 -22.63 14.49 45.67
CA LYS A 297 -22.47 15.05 47.01
C LYS A 297 -21.55 16.27 46.92
N SER A 298 -22.05 17.37 47.47
CA SER A 298 -21.29 18.62 47.59
C SER A 298 -21.11 19.01 49.06
N ARG A 299 -19.95 19.54 49.36
CA ARG A 299 -19.66 20.22 50.63
C ARG A 299 -19.20 21.63 50.29
N ASP A 300 -20.02 22.59 50.68
CA ASP A 300 -19.81 24.01 50.38
C ASP A 300 -20.22 24.90 51.55
N LEU A 301 -19.99 26.19 51.43
CA LEU A 301 -20.45 27.16 52.43
C LEU A 301 -21.97 27.26 52.43
N SER A 302 -22.57 27.22 53.63
CA SER A 302 -24.00 27.49 53.81
C SER A 302 -24.38 28.85 53.21
N ARG A 303 -25.52 28.89 52.49
CA ARG A 303 -26.06 30.12 51.91
C ARG A 303 -26.77 31.03 52.96
N PHE A 304 -27.00 30.50 54.15
CA PHE A 304 -27.70 31.20 55.20
C PHE A 304 -26.84 31.30 56.46
N PRO A 305 -26.88 32.45 57.19
CA PRO A 305 -26.24 32.61 58.46
C PRO A 305 -26.79 31.66 59.54
N PRO A 306 -25.93 31.10 60.41
CA PRO A 306 -24.49 31.29 60.47
C PRO A 306 -23.78 30.53 59.33
N LEU A 307 -22.80 31.18 58.67
CA LEU A 307 -22.05 30.58 57.57
C LEU A 307 -21.15 29.44 58.05
N HIS A 308 -21.50 28.20 57.75
CA HIS A 308 -20.74 26.99 58.04
C HIS A 308 -20.66 26.11 56.82
N THR A 309 -19.77 25.15 56.80
CA THR A 309 -19.63 24.21 55.68
C THR A 309 -20.69 23.11 55.82
N GLU A 310 -21.57 23.02 54.86
CA GLU A 310 -22.64 22.00 54.78
C GLU A 310 -22.33 20.94 53.73
N THR A 311 -22.87 19.75 53.96
CA THR A 311 -22.82 18.65 53.02
C THR A 311 -24.23 18.38 52.52
N ALA A 312 -24.41 18.51 51.21
CA ALA A 312 -25.67 18.20 50.55
C ALA A 312 -25.48 17.00 49.61
N GLU A 313 -26.46 16.13 49.59
CA GLU A 313 -26.54 15.01 48.67
C GLU A 313 -27.78 15.23 47.77
N SER A 314 -27.60 15.07 46.46
CA SER A 314 -28.69 15.30 45.50
C SER A 314 -28.76 14.20 44.48
N SER A 315 -29.95 13.77 44.15
CA SER A 315 -30.28 12.84 43.09
C SER A 315 -31.34 13.44 42.21
N GLN A 316 -31.14 13.44 40.92
CA GLN A 316 -32.08 13.97 39.94
C GLN A 316 -32.17 13.01 38.75
N ILE A 317 -33.38 12.80 38.21
CA ILE A 317 -33.61 12.13 36.98
C ILE A 317 -34.72 12.89 36.23
N GLY A 318 -34.55 13.09 34.96
CA GLY A 318 -35.51 13.85 34.16
C GLY A 318 -35.20 13.80 32.66
N VAL A 319 -36.11 14.35 31.90
CA VAL A 319 -35.97 14.51 30.44
C VAL A 319 -35.65 15.98 30.16
N GLN A 320 -34.59 16.23 29.44
CA GLN A 320 -34.20 17.56 28.99
C GLN A 320 -34.52 17.70 27.51
N VAL A 321 -35.33 18.71 27.16
CA VAL A 321 -35.62 19.08 25.78
C VAL A 321 -34.92 20.41 25.47
N THR A 322 -34.13 20.42 24.39
CA THR A 322 -33.44 21.64 23.94
C THR A 322 -33.89 21.97 22.52
N VAL A 323 -34.46 23.16 22.33
CA VAL A 323 -34.91 23.67 21.03
C VAL A 323 -34.09 24.91 20.68
N PRO A 324 -33.22 24.84 19.64
CA PRO A 324 -32.46 26.01 19.20
C PRO A 324 -33.36 26.96 18.43
N LEU A 325 -33.67 28.12 19.00
CA LEU A 325 -34.55 29.12 18.38
C LEU A 325 -33.77 30.02 17.40
N TYR A 326 -32.59 30.48 17.78
CA TYR A 326 -31.72 31.35 16.98
C TYR A 326 -30.26 31.19 17.35
N ALA A 327 -29.42 30.99 16.37
CA ALA A 327 -27.96 30.78 16.53
C ALA A 327 -27.15 31.81 15.72
N GLY A 328 -27.62 33.06 15.58
CA GLY A 328 -26.90 34.09 14.86
C GLY A 328 -26.65 33.78 13.35
N GLY A 329 -27.45 32.90 12.74
CA GLY A 329 -27.27 32.45 11.36
C GLY A 329 -26.24 31.33 11.16
N ALA A 330 -25.55 30.86 12.24
CA ALA A 330 -24.49 29.85 12.15
C ALA A 330 -25.00 28.52 11.59
N THR A 331 -26.14 28.01 12.07
CA THR A 331 -26.70 26.73 11.60
C THR A 331 -27.04 26.79 10.11
N GLN A 332 -27.63 27.89 9.63
CA GLN A 332 -27.94 28.08 8.21
C GLN A 332 -26.67 28.15 7.35
N SER A 333 -25.63 28.81 7.85
CA SER A 333 -24.32 28.86 7.18
C SER A 333 -23.69 27.47 7.07
N GLN A 334 -23.73 26.67 8.16
CA GLN A 334 -23.26 25.29 8.15
C GLN A 334 -24.02 24.39 7.16
N VAL A 335 -25.34 24.59 7.02
CA VAL A 335 -26.14 23.86 6.01
C VAL A 335 -25.69 24.23 4.59
N ARG A 336 -25.48 25.53 4.29
CA ARG A 336 -24.98 25.96 2.98
C ARG A 336 -23.57 25.41 2.69
N GLU A 337 -22.67 25.46 3.67
CA GLU A 337 -21.35 24.85 3.58
C GLU A 337 -21.45 23.35 3.29
N GLY A 338 -22.28 22.61 4.03
CA GLY A 338 -22.52 21.19 3.78
C GLY A 338 -23.04 20.91 2.37
N ALA A 339 -23.97 21.74 1.86
CA ALA A 339 -24.47 21.61 0.49
C ALA A 339 -23.38 21.86 -0.57
N ALA A 340 -22.49 22.82 -0.33
CA ALA A 340 -21.36 23.08 -1.22
C ALA A 340 -20.35 21.89 -1.21
N LEU A 341 -20.08 21.30 -0.02
CA LEU A 341 -19.24 20.12 0.10
C LEU A 341 -19.86 18.88 -0.57
N LEU A 342 -21.18 18.72 -0.52
CA LEU A 342 -21.87 17.66 -1.27
C LEU A 342 -21.71 17.87 -2.78
N THR A 343 -21.89 19.11 -3.28
CA THR A 343 -21.66 19.43 -4.70
C THR A 343 -20.22 19.12 -5.11
N ARG A 344 -19.25 19.40 -4.25
CA ARG A 344 -17.84 19.02 -4.47
C ARG A 344 -17.71 17.49 -4.58
N ALA A 345 -18.26 16.73 -3.65
CA ALA A 345 -18.21 15.28 -3.67
C ALA A 345 -18.89 14.65 -4.91
N ASP A 346 -19.99 15.24 -5.40
CA ASP A 346 -20.63 14.84 -6.66
C ASP A 346 -19.66 15.02 -7.85
N ARG A 347 -18.88 16.11 -7.89
CA ARG A 347 -17.88 16.33 -8.95
C ARG A 347 -16.66 15.44 -8.81
N GLU A 348 -16.24 15.12 -7.60
CA GLU A 348 -15.16 14.19 -7.33
C GLU A 348 -15.55 12.76 -7.76
N GLU A 349 -16.80 12.33 -7.56
CA GLU A 349 -17.32 11.05 -8.08
C GLU A 349 -17.31 11.04 -9.62
N GLU A 350 -17.80 12.09 -10.27
CA GLU A 350 -17.77 12.21 -11.73
C GLU A 350 -16.34 12.14 -12.27
N TYR A 351 -15.41 12.82 -11.61
CA TYR A 351 -13.98 12.78 -11.96
C TYR A 351 -13.40 11.37 -11.80
N ALA A 352 -13.66 10.69 -10.68
CA ALA A 352 -13.19 9.33 -10.44
C ALA A 352 -13.70 8.36 -11.52
N ARG A 353 -14.98 8.47 -11.94
CA ARG A 353 -15.54 7.68 -13.04
C ARG A 353 -14.81 7.92 -14.37
N ARG A 354 -14.50 9.18 -14.68
CA ARG A 354 -13.75 9.52 -15.91
C ARG A 354 -12.32 8.96 -15.87
N GLN A 355 -11.66 9.02 -14.73
CA GLN A 355 -10.32 8.43 -14.55
C GLN A 355 -10.33 6.92 -14.66
N ALA A 356 -11.32 6.23 -14.08
CA ALA A 356 -11.46 4.79 -14.20
C ALA A 356 -11.69 4.36 -15.67
N VAL A 357 -12.52 5.10 -16.42
CA VAL A 357 -12.71 4.88 -17.87
C VAL A 357 -11.40 5.07 -18.64
N LEU A 358 -10.66 6.13 -18.33
CA LEU A 358 -9.37 6.40 -18.98
C LEU A 358 -8.38 5.29 -18.70
N SER A 359 -8.20 4.90 -17.41
CA SER A 359 -7.28 3.83 -17.02
C SER A 359 -7.63 2.49 -17.68
N ALA A 360 -8.93 2.13 -17.78
CA ALA A 360 -9.36 0.91 -18.42
C ALA A 360 -9.06 0.92 -19.95
N ARG A 361 -9.28 2.06 -20.61
CA ARG A 361 -8.95 2.24 -22.02
C ARG A 361 -7.45 2.18 -22.28
N GLU A 362 -6.66 2.88 -21.48
CA GLU A 362 -5.20 2.86 -21.57
C GLU A 362 -4.65 1.45 -21.36
N ALA A 363 -5.14 0.73 -20.35
CA ALA A 363 -4.69 -0.63 -20.08
C ALA A 363 -5.11 -1.60 -21.20
N PHE A 364 -6.33 -1.50 -21.73
CA PHE A 364 -6.80 -2.32 -22.85
C PHE A 364 -5.99 -2.06 -24.12
N LEU A 365 -5.76 -0.79 -24.46
CA LEU A 365 -4.96 -0.41 -25.63
C LEU A 365 -3.48 -0.77 -25.43
N GLY A 366 -2.96 -0.58 -24.20
CA GLY A 366 -1.61 -1.00 -23.84
C GLY A 366 -1.39 -2.49 -24.02
N LEU A 367 -2.34 -3.33 -23.56
CA LEU A 367 -2.29 -4.78 -23.73
C LEU A 367 -2.37 -5.19 -25.21
N THR A 368 -3.34 -4.67 -25.96
CA THR A 368 -3.54 -5.05 -27.37
C THR A 368 -2.38 -4.59 -28.26
N SER A 369 -1.88 -3.36 -28.07
CA SER A 369 -0.72 -2.86 -28.79
C SER A 369 0.58 -3.55 -28.35
N GLY A 370 0.71 -3.89 -27.06
CA GLY A 370 1.82 -4.66 -26.51
C GLY A 370 1.95 -6.03 -27.17
N LEU A 371 0.85 -6.77 -27.29
CA LEU A 371 0.81 -8.07 -28.00
C LEU A 371 1.22 -7.95 -29.47
N ALA A 372 0.76 -6.92 -30.15
CA ALA A 372 1.16 -6.67 -31.55
C ALA A 372 2.65 -6.33 -31.64
N ARG A 373 3.17 -5.51 -30.70
CA ARG A 373 4.58 -5.14 -30.63
C ARG A 373 5.48 -6.35 -30.34
N VAL A 374 5.07 -7.24 -29.43
CA VAL A 374 5.81 -8.48 -29.13
C VAL A 374 5.96 -9.33 -30.39
N ARG A 375 4.87 -9.59 -31.12
CA ARG A 375 4.90 -10.35 -32.41
C ARG A 375 5.83 -9.72 -33.42
N ALA A 376 5.80 -8.39 -33.57
CA ALA A 376 6.65 -7.68 -34.50
C ALA A 376 8.15 -7.77 -34.08
N LEU A 377 8.44 -7.68 -32.78
CA LEU A 377 9.82 -7.80 -32.29
C LEU A 377 10.35 -9.24 -32.36
N GLU A 378 9.50 -10.26 -32.20
CA GLU A 378 9.85 -11.66 -32.43
C GLU A 378 10.27 -11.89 -33.91
N ALA A 379 9.50 -11.37 -34.85
CA ALA A 379 9.87 -11.41 -36.27
C ALA A 379 11.15 -10.62 -36.57
N ALA A 380 11.32 -9.44 -35.93
CA ALA A 380 12.53 -8.63 -36.09
C ALA A 380 13.77 -9.33 -35.56
N LEU A 381 13.68 -9.97 -34.36
CA LEU A 381 14.76 -10.75 -33.79
C LEU A 381 15.17 -11.92 -34.73
N GLN A 382 14.19 -12.68 -35.23
CA GLN A 382 14.46 -13.77 -36.17
C GLN A 382 15.16 -13.29 -37.44
N SER A 383 14.72 -12.16 -37.98
CA SER A 383 15.35 -11.55 -39.18
C SER A 383 16.78 -11.05 -38.86
N SER A 384 17.00 -10.44 -37.67
CA SER A 384 18.33 -9.98 -37.24
C SER A 384 19.30 -11.14 -37.02
N LEU A 385 18.84 -12.26 -36.44
CA LEU A 385 19.63 -13.48 -36.32
C LEU A 385 20.04 -14.07 -37.68
N SER A 386 19.10 -14.11 -38.62
CA SER A 386 19.36 -14.58 -40.00
C SER A 386 20.35 -13.66 -40.73
N ASN A 387 20.20 -12.33 -40.54
CA ASN A 387 21.14 -11.34 -41.06
C ASN A 387 22.55 -11.51 -40.49
N LEU A 388 22.65 -11.71 -39.20
CA LEU A 388 23.95 -11.94 -38.52
C LEU A 388 24.63 -13.20 -39.05
N ALA A 389 23.89 -14.31 -39.21
CA ALA A 389 24.42 -15.56 -39.75
C ALA A 389 24.92 -15.39 -41.20
N SER A 390 24.13 -14.70 -42.03
CA SER A 390 24.52 -14.43 -43.45
C SER A 390 25.71 -13.47 -43.53
N THR A 391 25.77 -12.45 -42.68
CA THR A 391 26.85 -11.47 -42.67
C THR A 391 28.16 -12.10 -42.17
N ARG A 392 28.11 -13.01 -41.17
CA ARG A 392 29.27 -13.80 -40.73
C ARG A 392 29.80 -14.65 -41.83
N LEU A 393 28.95 -15.42 -42.54
CA LEU A 393 29.39 -16.22 -43.70
C LEU A 393 29.97 -15.35 -44.79
N GLY A 394 29.31 -14.20 -45.11
CA GLY A 394 29.84 -13.26 -46.11
C GLY A 394 31.19 -12.67 -45.75
N TYR A 395 31.46 -12.47 -44.47
CA TYR A 395 32.77 -12.04 -43.99
C TYR A 395 33.83 -13.14 -44.12
N GLU A 396 33.51 -14.39 -43.78
CA GLU A 396 34.41 -15.54 -43.95
C GLU A 396 34.85 -15.76 -45.44
N VAL A 397 33.95 -15.52 -46.39
CA VAL A 397 34.24 -15.64 -47.82
C VAL A 397 34.77 -14.35 -48.46
N GLY A 398 34.99 -13.28 -47.68
CA GLY A 398 35.59 -12.02 -48.11
C GLY A 398 34.63 -11.07 -48.89
N VAL A 399 33.32 -11.30 -48.87
CA VAL A 399 32.28 -10.48 -49.56
C VAL A 399 31.77 -9.36 -48.62
N ARG A 400 31.91 -9.51 -47.31
CA ARG A 400 31.51 -8.55 -46.29
C ARG A 400 32.72 -8.09 -45.49
N ILE A 401 32.60 -6.91 -44.88
CA ILE A 401 33.64 -6.34 -44.02
C ILE A 401 33.31 -6.57 -42.55
N ASN A 402 34.34 -6.46 -41.72
CA ASN A 402 34.22 -6.67 -40.25
C ASN A 402 33.12 -5.84 -39.59
N VAL A 403 32.99 -4.59 -40.01
CA VAL A 403 31.98 -3.63 -39.50
C VAL A 403 30.56 -4.13 -39.68
N ASP A 404 30.29 -4.79 -40.82
CA ASP A 404 28.93 -5.35 -41.06
C ASP A 404 28.60 -6.42 -40.02
N VAL A 405 29.56 -7.25 -39.62
CA VAL A 405 29.37 -8.27 -38.58
C VAL A 405 29.11 -7.63 -37.24
N LEU A 406 29.92 -6.62 -36.83
CA LEU A 406 29.75 -5.90 -35.60
C LEU A 406 28.41 -5.17 -35.50
N ASN A 407 27.97 -4.54 -36.60
CA ASN A 407 26.64 -3.91 -36.68
C ASN A 407 25.50 -4.93 -36.55
N ALA A 408 25.63 -6.09 -37.22
CA ALA A 408 24.62 -7.15 -37.13
C ALA A 408 24.55 -7.74 -35.69
N MET A 409 25.67 -7.87 -34.99
CA MET A 409 25.70 -8.30 -33.59
C MET A 409 24.99 -7.29 -32.68
N ALA A 410 25.28 -6.00 -32.82
CA ALA A 410 24.63 -4.95 -32.05
C ALA A 410 23.11 -4.91 -32.30
N GLN A 411 22.68 -5.13 -33.56
CA GLN A 411 21.26 -5.19 -33.91
C GLN A 411 20.54 -6.38 -33.24
N VAL A 412 21.18 -7.54 -33.14
CA VAL A 412 20.62 -8.71 -32.44
C VAL A 412 20.50 -8.43 -30.94
N ALA A 413 21.53 -7.85 -30.31
CA ALA A 413 21.51 -7.50 -28.88
C ALA A 413 20.37 -6.50 -28.57
N ASP A 414 20.21 -5.47 -29.40
CA ASP A 414 19.15 -4.47 -29.28
C ASP A 414 17.76 -5.10 -29.47
N ALA A 415 17.57 -5.94 -30.50
CA ALA A 415 16.30 -6.64 -30.75
C ALA A 415 15.90 -7.56 -29.58
N ARG A 416 16.85 -8.27 -28.96
CA ARG A 416 16.61 -9.10 -27.76
C ARG A 416 16.16 -8.25 -26.58
N THR A 417 16.87 -7.18 -26.29
CA THR A 417 16.54 -6.29 -25.16
C THR A 417 15.16 -5.64 -25.35
N GLN A 418 14.84 -5.19 -26.57
CA GLN A 418 13.52 -4.61 -26.86
C GLN A 418 12.39 -5.65 -26.75
N LEU A 419 12.62 -6.89 -27.22
CA LEU A 419 11.63 -7.96 -27.11
C LEU A 419 11.37 -8.34 -25.66
N SER A 420 12.42 -8.54 -24.88
CA SER A 420 12.32 -8.82 -23.45
C SER A 420 11.45 -7.78 -22.75
N ARG A 421 11.81 -6.51 -22.89
CA ARG A 421 11.07 -5.41 -22.26
C ARG A 421 9.61 -5.36 -22.73
N ALA A 422 9.34 -5.54 -24.03
CA ALA A 422 7.98 -5.54 -24.55
C ALA A 422 7.12 -6.68 -24.01
N ARG A 423 7.70 -7.86 -23.75
CA ARG A 423 7.02 -9.01 -23.15
C ARG A 423 6.61 -8.70 -21.70
N TYR A 424 7.51 -8.19 -20.85
CA TYR A 424 7.20 -7.85 -19.47
C TYR A 424 6.25 -6.65 -19.36
N ASP A 425 6.40 -5.63 -20.21
CA ASP A 425 5.45 -4.51 -20.29
C ASP A 425 4.04 -5.00 -20.64
N THR A 426 3.91 -5.99 -21.52
CA THR A 426 2.62 -6.58 -21.91
C THR A 426 1.96 -7.32 -20.76
N LEU A 427 2.72 -8.11 -19.97
CA LEU A 427 2.22 -8.74 -18.75
C LEU A 427 1.77 -7.70 -17.73
N LEU A 428 2.51 -6.62 -17.57
CA LEU A 428 2.13 -5.53 -16.67
C LEU A 428 0.83 -4.84 -17.12
N TRP A 429 0.63 -4.65 -18.44
CA TRP A 429 -0.63 -4.13 -18.98
C TRP A 429 -1.81 -5.07 -18.73
N GLN A 430 -1.60 -6.39 -18.78
CA GLN A 430 -2.63 -7.37 -18.41
C GLN A 430 -3.06 -7.23 -16.95
N LEU A 431 -2.11 -7.13 -16.03
CA LEU A 431 -2.41 -6.92 -14.60
C LEU A 431 -3.09 -5.56 -14.35
N ARG A 432 -2.63 -4.51 -15.02
CA ARG A 432 -3.24 -3.17 -14.94
C ARG A 432 -4.68 -3.16 -15.44
N LEU A 433 -5.00 -3.91 -16.49
CA LEU A 433 -6.37 -4.01 -16.98
C LEU A 433 -7.29 -4.66 -15.94
N LYS A 434 -6.83 -5.69 -15.26
CA LYS A 434 -7.55 -6.34 -14.15
C LYS A 434 -7.73 -5.38 -12.95
N ALA A 435 -6.69 -4.62 -12.61
CA ALA A 435 -6.75 -3.62 -11.53
C ALA A 435 -7.69 -2.45 -11.88
N ALA A 436 -7.71 -1.99 -13.13
CA ALA A 436 -8.59 -0.90 -13.57
C ALA A 436 -10.08 -1.22 -13.40
N VAL A 437 -10.43 -2.51 -13.42
CA VAL A 437 -11.80 -2.97 -13.14
C VAL A 437 -12.00 -3.51 -11.71
N GLY A 438 -11.03 -3.29 -10.81
CA GLY A 438 -11.15 -3.70 -9.41
C GLY A 438 -11.09 -5.22 -9.18
N ARG A 439 -10.63 -6.02 -10.16
CA ARG A 439 -10.68 -7.48 -10.12
C ARG A 439 -9.30 -8.16 -10.11
N LEU A 440 -8.23 -7.41 -9.88
CA LEU A 440 -6.91 -8.00 -9.75
C LEU A 440 -6.84 -8.85 -8.48
N SER A 441 -6.51 -10.13 -8.63
CA SER A 441 -6.44 -11.13 -7.56
C SER A 441 -5.07 -11.82 -7.50
N GLU A 442 -4.82 -12.60 -6.45
CA GLU A 442 -3.65 -13.48 -6.35
C GLU A 442 -3.64 -14.54 -7.47
N GLU A 443 -4.81 -14.97 -7.95
CA GLU A 443 -4.94 -15.92 -9.06
C GLU A 443 -4.39 -15.37 -10.38
N ASP A 444 -4.59 -14.05 -10.63
CA ASP A 444 -4.03 -13.39 -11.80
C ASP A 444 -2.49 -13.33 -11.74
N LEU A 445 -1.94 -13.08 -10.54
CA LEU A 445 -0.49 -13.18 -10.33
C LEU A 445 0.02 -14.61 -10.49
N ALA A 446 -0.71 -15.61 -10.01
CA ALA A 446 -0.37 -17.02 -10.18
C ALA A 446 -0.40 -17.44 -11.65
N ALA A 447 -1.36 -16.94 -12.45
CA ALA A 447 -1.43 -17.19 -13.88
C ALA A 447 -0.21 -16.60 -14.61
N VAL A 448 0.21 -15.40 -14.26
CA VAL A 448 1.45 -14.81 -14.79
C VAL A 448 2.68 -15.58 -14.30
N ASN A 449 2.70 -15.98 -13.03
CA ASN A 449 3.79 -16.78 -12.45
C ASN A 449 3.98 -18.13 -13.15
N ALA A 450 2.91 -18.76 -13.60
CA ALA A 450 2.99 -20.03 -14.36
C ALA A 450 3.69 -19.90 -15.73
N LEU A 451 3.85 -18.67 -16.26
CA LEU A 451 4.63 -18.40 -17.47
C LEU A 451 6.12 -18.24 -17.21
N LEU A 452 6.51 -18.10 -15.94
CA LEU A 452 7.91 -17.93 -15.52
C LEU A 452 8.55 -19.31 -15.28
N VAL A 453 9.80 -19.43 -15.68
CA VAL A 453 10.62 -20.65 -15.51
C VAL A 453 11.89 -20.33 -14.74
N GLU A 454 12.36 -21.29 -13.94
CA GLU A 454 13.66 -21.25 -13.29
C GLU A 454 14.71 -21.73 -14.30
N GLU A 455 15.68 -20.88 -14.67
CA GLU A 455 16.88 -21.27 -15.41
C GLU A 455 18.07 -21.52 -14.48
#